data_6db711b22d212000bef378bbd89ab650
#
_entry.id   6db711b22d212000bef378bbd89ab650
#
_cell.length_a   1.000
_cell.length_b   1.000
_cell.length_c   1.000
_cell.angle_alpha   90.00
_cell.angle_beta   90.00
_cell.angle_gamma   90.00
#
_symmetry.space_group_name_H-M   'P 1'
#
loop_
_entity.id
_entity.type
_entity.pdbx_description
1 polymer ?
#
loop_
_entity_poly.entity_id
_entity_poly.type
_entity_poly.pdbx_seq_one_letter_code
_entity_poly.pdbx_strand_id
1 'polypeptide(L)'
;MIVTRLRQISLLLIAMAISALAFIQMFQRTAGEFPMQYAGMLALAVVLFLVLWGLIVRFQPYASQSILPCVLLLTATGVTMIARIDQSEGWAVAQRQLIWLCIAIVLSALLIIFLKDYRVLRRFSYVSMVVGLVLLLAPMLPFVGQEVNGARIWIRIPGLGQFQPGEFAKLFLAFFFAAYLFDHRDQLAVGGKKMLGLQLPRIKDLGPIIVVWIASMGVLIMQHDLGTSLMFFAMFVAMLYTATGRKSWIIIGLIAFAAGAVLAAGMFSHVGQRVDAWLHPFSNEQYNKTPGGSWQLVTGIFGLASGGMLGTGLGQGHPSLVTFANSDFIYASLGEELGLMGVLAILMLYLLIIASGFITAMKIKDGFGKLLASGPVSYTHLRAHET
;
A
#
# COMPACT_ATOMS: atom_id res chain seq x y z
N MET A 1 -21.42 15.11 18.82
CA MET A 1 -21.60 14.14 17.73
C MET A 1 -22.02 14.78 16.42
N ILE A 2 -23.06 15.61 16.37
CA ILE A 2 -23.53 16.30 15.13
C ILE A 2 -22.42 17.19 14.54
N VAL A 3 -21.80 18.06 15.32
CA VAL A 3 -20.70 18.96 14.88
C VAL A 3 -19.55 18.17 14.26
N THR A 4 -19.22 17.03 14.84
CA THR A 4 -18.15 16.13 14.36
C THR A 4 -18.48 15.56 12.97
N ARG A 5 -19.76 15.26 12.71
CA ARG A 5 -20.21 14.73 11.43
C ARG A 5 -20.38 15.80 10.35
N LEU A 6 -20.79 16.99 10.75
CA LEU A 6 -20.78 18.16 9.86
C LEU A 6 -19.36 18.49 9.39
N ARG A 7 -18.36 18.44 10.29
CA ARG A 7 -16.97 18.61 9.93
C ARG A 7 -16.47 17.55 8.96
N GLN A 8 -16.86 16.28 9.16
CA GLN A 8 -16.46 15.20 8.25
C GLN A 8 -17.04 15.38 6.85
N ILE A 9 -18.32 15.72 6.73
CA ILE A 9 -18.95 15.93 5.42
C ILE A 9 -18.39 17.18 4.74
N SER A 10 -18.10 18.26 5.47
CA SER A 10 -17.48 19.46 4.87
C SER A 10 -16.08 19.15 4.33
N LEU A 11 -15.26 18.39 5.05
CA LEU A 11 -13.94 17.95 4.55
C LEU A 11 -14.07 17.05 3.31
N LEU A 12 -15.06 16.17 3.29
CA LEU A 12 -15.32 15.29 2.15
C LEU A 12 -15.76 16.10 0.92
N LEU A 13 -16.66 17.07 1.09
CA LEU A 13 -17.12 17.94 0.00
C LEU A 13 -15.99 18.83 -0.54
N ILE A 14 -15.14 19.36 0.33
CA ILE A 14 -13.94 20.12 -0.08
C ILE A 14 -13.00 19.20 -0.87
N ALA A 15 -12.75 17.98 -0.40
CA ALA A 15 -11.94 17.00 -1.12
C ALA A 15 -12.51 16.67 -2.50
N MET A 16 -13.83 16.48 -2.60
CA MET A 16 -14.51 16.26 -3.88
C MET A 16 -14.37 17.46 -4.82
N ALA A 17 -14.53 18.68 -4.30
CA ALA A 17 -14.40 19.91 -5.09
C ALA A 17 -12.97 20.08 -5.62
N ILE A 18 -11.95 19.89 -4.79
CA ILE A 18 -10.55 19.95 -5.19
C ILE A 18 -10.26 18.91 -6.28
N SER A 19 -10.72 17.67 -6.07
CA SER A 19 -10.50 16.57 -7.02
C SER A 19 -11.18 16.82 -8.37
N ALA A 20 -12.41 17.31 -8.35
CA ALA A 20 -13.15 17.66 -9.57
C ALA A 20 -12.47 18.80 -10.33
N LEU A 21 -12.06 19.86 -9.62
CA LEU A 21 -11.35 20.99 -10.22
C LEU A 21 -10.02 20.55 -10.85
N ALA A 22 -9.23 19.73 -10.14
CA ALA A 22 -7.97 19.21 -10.66
C ALA A 22 -8.18 18.37 -11.94
N PHE A 23 -9.17 17.48 -11.94
CA PHE A 23 -9.48 16.65 -13.09
C PHE A 23 -9.97 17.48 -14.29
N ILE A 24 -10.88 18.41 -14.08
CA ILE A 24 -11.40 19.32 -15.14
C ILE A 24 -10.25 20.18 -15.68
N GLN A 25 -9.44 20.78 -14.81
CA GLN A 25 -8.33 21.65 -15.22
C GLN A 25 -7.30 20.88 -16.06
N MET A 26 -6.98 19.66 -15.66
CA MET A 26 -6.07 18.78 -16.38
C MET A 26 -6.58 18.55 -17.82
N PHE A 27 -7.84 18.13 -17.99
CA PHE A 27 -8.40 17.85 -19.31
C PHE A 27 -8.58 19.09 -20.18
N GLN A 28 -8.96 20.22 -19.59
CA GLN A 28 -9.04 21.49 -20.34
C GLN A 28 -7.68 21.90 -20.93
N ARG A 29 -6.60 21.63 -20.23
CA ARG A 29 -5.25 21.97 -20.70
C ARG A 29 -4.68 20.97 -21.70
N THR A 30 -5.03 19.69 -21.59
CA THR A 30 -4.41 18.63 -22.41
C THR A 30 -5.24 18.27 -23.65
N ALA A 31 -6.56 18.21 -23.54
CA ALA A 31 -7.46 17.78 -24.61
C ALA A 31 -8.39 18.90 -25.12
N GLY A 32 -8.44 20.05 -24.43
CA GLY A 32 -9.36 21.14 -24.74
C GLY A 32 -10.82 20.86 -24.31
N GLU A 33 -11.22 19.59 -24.18
CA GLU A 33 -12.55 19.17 -23.84
C GLU A 33 -12.53 18.09 -22.74
N PHE A 34 -13.59 18.06 -21.94
CA PHE A 34 -13.79 17.02 -20.92
C PHE A 34 -14.30 15.73 -21.58
N PRO A 35 -13.59 14.60 -21.46
CA PRO A 35 -14.03 13.35 -22.09
C PRO A 35 -15.21 12.74 -21.32
N MET A 36 -16.38 12.73 -21.97
CA MET A 36 -17.63 12.23 -21.38
C MET A 36 -17.57 10.77 -20.90
N GLN A 37 -16.64 9.99 -21.43
CA GLN A 37 -16.43 8.61 -21.00
C GLN A 37 -16.08 8.47 -19.49
N TYR A 38 -15.47 9.48 -18.87
CA TYR A 38 -15.18 9.49 -17.44
C TYR A 38 -16.34 10.01 -16.58
N ALA A 39 -17.27 10.81 -17.15
CA ALA A 39 -18.32 11.49 -16.39
C ALA A 39 -19.18 10.51 -15.56
N GLY A 40 -19.66 9.45 -16.19
CA GLY A 40 -20.48 8.44 -15.51
C GLY A 40 -19.75 7.71 -14.39
N MET A 41 -18.49 7.32 -14.62
CA MET A 41 -17.67 6.62 -13.61
C MET A 41 -17.30 7.53 -12.45
N LEU A 42 -16.98 8.80 -12.71
CA LEU A 42 -16.69 9.78 -11.66
C LEU A 42 -17.93 10.10 -10.84
N ALA A 43 -19.09 10.28 -11.50
CA ALA A 43 -20.36 10.47 -10.80
C ALA A 43 -20.69 9.26 -9.91
N LEU A 44 -20.50 8.03 -10.41
CA LEU A 44 -20.68 6.82 -9.63
C LEU A 44 -19.74 6.78 -8.43
N ALA A 45 -18.45 7.09 -8.61
CA ALA A 45 -17.48 7.13 -7.52
C ALA A 45 -17.88 8.15 -6.45
N VAL A 46 -18.31 9.35 -6.83
CA VAL A 46 -18.82 10.38 -5.90
C VAL A 46 -20.01 9.86 -5.10
N VAL A 47 -21.01 9.27 -5.76
CA VAL A 47 -22.19 8.68 -5.11
C VAL A 47 -21.76 7.59 -4.12
N LEU A 48 -20.86 6.69 -4.53
CA LEU A 48 -20.37 5.61 -3.67
C LEU A 48 -19.61 6.15 -2.44
N PHE A 49 -18.80 7.20 -2.58
CA PHE A 49 -18.13 7.83 -1.43
C PHE A 49 -19.15 8.47 -0.46
N LEU A 50 -20.21 9.10 -0.97
CA LEU A 50 -21.28 9.67 -0.14
C LEU A 50 -22.08 8.57 0.57
N VAL A 51 -22.37 7.48 -0.11
CA VAL A 51 -23.02 6.30 0.50
C VAL A 51 -22.14 5.71 1.57
N LEU A 52 -20.84 5.51 1.30
CA LEU A 52 -19.88 5.01 2.29
C LEU A 52 -19.79 5.93 3.52
N TRP A 53 -19.78 7.24 3.31
CA TRP A 53 -19.85 8.21 4.42
C TRP A 53 -21.15 8.03 5.24
N GLY A 54 -22.30 7.88 4.61
CA GLY A 54 -23.57 7.64 5.27
C GLY A 54 -23.57 6.34 6.10
N LEU A 55 -22.99 5.26 5.55
CA LEU A 55 -22.82 4.00 6.26
C LEU A 55 -21.87 4.15 7.47
N ILE A 56 -20.74 4.85 7.32
CA ILE A 56 -19.84 5.14 8.44
C ILE A 56 -20.58 5.92 9.54
N VAL A 57 -21.34 6.94 9.18
CA VAL A 57 -22.12 7.72 10.16
C VAL A 57 -23.14 6.85 10.89
N ARG A 58 -23.78 5.92 10.20
CA ARG A 58 -24.84 5.05 10.75
C ARG A 58 -24.31 3.91 11.60
N PHE A 59 -23.24 3.23 11.15
CA PHE A 59 -22.75 2.00 11.77
C PHE A 59 -21.49 2.19 12.61
N GLN A 60 -20.69 3.23 12.31
CA GLN A 60 -19.39 3.49 12.94
C GLN A 60 -19.31 4.93 13.49
N PRO A 61 -20.14 5.29 14.48
CA PRO A 61 -20.26 6.68 14.96
C PRO A 61 -18.98 7.26 15.54
N TYR A 62 -18.02 6.43 15.92
CA TYR A 62 -16.73 6.85 16.50
C TYR A 62 -15.55 6.77 15.51
N ALA A 63 -15.80 6.46 14.25
CA ALA A 63 -14.74 6.40 13.23
C ALA A 63 -14.03 7.76 13.05
N SER A 64 -12.74 7.69 12.69
CA SER A 64 -11.94 8.88 12.38
C SER A 64 -12.56 9.69 11.25
N GLN A 65 -12.52 11.01 11.37
CA GLN A 65 -13.14 11.93 10.40
C GLN A 65 -12.24 12.22 9.21
N SER A 66 -10.93 12.07 9.36
CA SER A 66 -9.93 12.44 8.35
C SER A 66 -9.64 11.34 7.33
N ILE A 67 -9.84 10.06 7.69
CA ILE A 67 -9.44 8.94 6.81
C ILE A 67 -10.16 9.01 5.46
N LEU A 68 -11.49 9.11 5.45
CA LEU A 68 -12.27 9.06 4.21
C LEU A 68 -11.96 10.23 3.25
N PRO A 69 -11.88 11.52 3.70
CA PRO A 69 -11.47 12.62 2.84
C PRO A 69 -10.04 12.47 2.31
N CYS A 70 -9.09 12.00 3.13
CA CYS A 70 -7.71 11.76 2.69
C CYS A 70 -7.63 10.66 1.63
N VAL A 71 -8.35 9.55 1.82
CA VAL A 71 -8.43 8.46 0.84
C VAL A 71 -9.01 8.96 -0.48
N LEU A 72 -10.07 9.78 -0.42
CA LEU A 72 -10.65 10.36 -1.63
C LEU A 72 -9.64 11.23 -2.38
N LEU A 73 -8.95 12.14 -1.70
CA LEU A 73 -7.95 13.00 -2.32
C LEU A 73 -6.82 12.19 -2.97
N LEU A 74 -6.26 11.20 -2.25
CA LEU A 74 -5.18 10.36 -2.77
C LEU A 74 -5.62 9.56 -4.00
N THR A 75 -6.79 8.92 -3.93
CA THR A 75 -7.30 8.12 -5.06
C THR A 75 -7.66 8.99 -6.26
N ALA A 76 -8.25 10.15 -6.04
CA ALA A 76 -8.60 11.09 -7.10
C ALA A 76 -7.34 11.68 -7.76
N THR A 77 -6.31 12.06 -6.98
CA THR A 77 -5.03 12.54 -7.51
C THR A 77 -4.35 11.47 -8.36
N GLY A 78 -4.32 10.22 -7.89
CA GLY A 78 -3.79 9.09 -8.64
C GLY A 78 -4.53 8.86 -9.95
N VAL A 79 -5.87 8.81 -9.92
CA VAL A 79 -6.69 8.64 -11.12
C VAL A 79 -6.49 9.81 -12.11
N THR A 80 -6.38 11.04 -11.63
CA THR A 80 -6.13 12.22 -12.48
C THR A 80 -4.80 12.09 -13.21
N MET A 81 -3.72 11.70 -12.49
CA MET A 81 -2.42 11.52 -13.13
C MET A 81 -2.40 10.34 -14.10
N ILE A 82 -3.01 9.21 -13.76
CA ILE A 82 -3.11 8.07 -14.67
C ILE A 82 -3.90 8.46 -15.93
N ALA A 83 -5.02 9.20 -15.79
CA ALA A 83 -5.79 9.68 -16.93
C ALA A 83 -4.98 10.66 -17.81
N ARG A 84 -4.11 11.47 -17.20
CA ARG A 84 -3.16 12.34 -17.90
C ARG A 84 -2.17 11.54 -18.76
N ILE A 85 -1.62 10.47 -18.18
CA ILE A 85 -0.66 9.60 -18.87
C ILE A 85 -1.36 8.80 -19.98
N ASP A 86 -2.58 8.29 -19.72
CA ASP A 86 -3.39 7.59 -20.72
C ASP A 86 -3.60 8.43 -21.98
N GLN A 87 -3.79 9.75 -21.82
CA GLN A 87 -3.93 10.66 -22.97
C GLN A 87 -2.66 10.75 -23.82
N SER A 88 -1.48 10.75 -23.19
CA SER A 88 -0.22 10.85 -23.92
C SER A 88 0.17 9.53 -24.59
N GLU A 89 -0.22 8.40 -24.02
CA GLU A 89 0.18 7.05 -24.46
C GLU A 89 -0.93 6.29 -25.20
N GLY A 90 -2.15 6.83 -25.25
CA GLY A 90 -3.30 6.16 -25.86
C GLY A 90 -3.79 4.93 -25.07
N TRP A 91 -3.57 4.90 -23.75
CA TRP A 91 -3.99 3.80 -22.87
C TRP A 91 -5.36 4.04 -22.27
N ALA A 92 -5.90 3.03 -21.57
CA ALA A 92 -7.16 3.09 -20.84
C ALA A 92 -7.03 2.53 -19.42
N VAL A 93 -5.92 2.86 -18.74
CA VAL A 93 -5.61 2.38 -17.38
C VAL A 93 -6.48 3.08 -16.34
N ALA A 94 -6.74 4.38 -16.51
CA ALA A 94 -7.56 5.17 -15.59
C ALA A 94 -9.00 4.66 -15.48
N GLN A 95 -9.59 4.23 -16.59
CA GLN A 95 -10.94 3.62 -16.55
C GLN A 95 -10.98 2.35 -15.73
N ARG A 96 -9.99 1.47 -15.91
CA ARG A 96 -9.85 0.24 -15.12
C ARG A 96 -9.61 0.56 -13.65
N GLN A 97 -8.81 1.58 -13.35
CA GLN A 97 -8.56 2.04 -11.98
C GLN A 97 -9.84 2.56 -11.31
N LEU A 98 -10.68 3.28 -12.02
CA LEU A 98 -11.99 3.72 -11.51
C LEU A 98 -12.94 2.55 -11.22
N ILE A 99 -12.94 1.51 -12.06
CA ILE A 99 -13.72 0.28 -11.80
C ILE A 99 -13.23 -0.38 -10.51
N TRP A 100 -11.92 -0.56 -10.35
CA TRP A 100 -11.34 -1.14 -9.14
C TRP A 100 -11.62 -0.28 -7.89
N LEU A 101 -11.60 1.05 -8.01
CA LEU A 101 -11.98 1.97 -6.95
C LEU A 101 -13.45 1.76 -6.54
N CYS A 102 -14.37 1.68 -7.48
CA CYS A 102 -15.79 1.42 -7.19
C CYS A 102 -15.96 0.06 -6.48
N ILE A 103 -15.30 -0.98 -6.96
CA ILE A 103 -15.31 -2.31 -6.30
C ILE A 103 -14.78 -2.22 -4.87
N ALA A 104 -13.67 -1.52 -4.65
CA ALA A 104 -13.08 -1.35 -3.33
C ALA A 104 -14.01 -0.61 -2.35
N ILE A 105 -14.71 0.43 -2.82
CA ILE A 105 -15.69 1.17 -2.00
C ILE A 105 -16.88 0.26 -1.65
N VAL A 106 -17.38 -0.51 -2.60
CA VAL A 106 -18.47 -1.47 -2.37
C VAL A 106 -18.05 -2.54 -1.36
N LEU A 107 -16.86 -3.13 -1.52
CA LEU A 107 -16.33 -4.11 -0.56
C LEU A 107 -16.19 -3.49 0.84
N SER A 108 -15.72 -2.24 0.94
CA SER A 108 -15.61 -1.52 2.21
C SER A 108 -17.00 -1.28 2.84
N ALA A 109 -18.01 -0.95 2.05
CA ALA A 109 -19.38 -0.79 2.49
C ALA A 109 -19.97 -2.10 3.01
N LEU A 110 -19.77 -3.20 2.28
CA LEU A 110 -20.19 -4.54 2.71
C LEU A 110 -19.52 -4.94 4.02
N LEU A 111 -18.22 -4.67 4.16
CA LEU A 111 -17.48 -4.95 5.40
C LEU A 111 -18.06 -4.16 6.58
N ILE A 112 -18.41 -2.89 6.42
CA ILE A 112 -19.01 -2.07 7.47
C ILE A 112 -20.41 -2.61 7.88
N ILE A 113 -21.18 -3.09 6.91
CA ILE A 113 -22.55 -3.60 7.17
C ILE A 113 -22.50 -4.96 7.86
N PHE A 114 -21.67 -5.88 7.39
CA PHE A 114 -21.66 -7.28 7.83
C PHE A 114 -20.73 -7.55 9.00
N LEU A 115 -19.58 -6.87 9.08
CA LEU A 115 -18.62 -7.04 10.16
C LEU A 115 -19.01 -6.18 11.38
N LYS A 116 -20.03 -6.58 12.12
CA LYS A 116 -20.50 -5.87 13.32
C LYS A 116 -19.50 -5.95 14.49
N ASP A 117 -18.83 -7.08 14.64
CA ASP A 117 -17.80 -7.30 15.66
C ASP A 117 -16.54 -7.90 15.03
N TYR A 118 -15.47 -7.12 14.99
CA TYR A 118 -14.17 -7.55 14.47
C TYR A 118 -13.55 -8.72 15.26
N ARG A 119 -14.00 -8.97 16.50
CA ARG A 119 -13.49 -10.07 17.33
C ARG A 119 -13.80 -11.45 16.73
N VAL A 120 -14.80 -11.54 15.87
CA VAL A 120 -15.12 -12.76 15.10
C VAL A 120 -13.92 -13.20 14.25
N LEU A 121 -13.13 -12.26 13.73
CA LEU A 121 -11.93 -12.57 12.94
C LEU A 121 -10.89 -13.39 13.72
N ARG A 122 -10.81 -13.19 15.05
CA ARG A 122 -9.94 -13.99 15.91
C ARG A 122 -10.34 -15.47 15.92
N ARG A 123 -11.64 -15.77 15.89
CA ARG A 123 -12.15 -17.15 15.86
C ARG A 123 -11.76 -17.90 14.58
N PHE A 124 -11.59 -17.16 13.49
CA PHE A 124 -11.20 -17.71 12.17
C PHE A 124 -9.71 -17.53 11.86
N SER A 125 -8.85 -17.43 12.88
CA SER A 125 -7.41 -17.16 12.68
C SER A 125 -6.73 -18.18 11.76
N TYR A 126 -6.90 -19.48 12.02
CA TYR A 126 -6.30 -20.52 11.17
C TYR A 126 -6.93 -20.60 9.77
N VAL A 127 -8.22 -20.31 9.63
CA VAL A 127 -8.85 -20.18 8.31
C VAL A 127 -8.23 -19.02 7.55
N SER A 128 -8.03 -17.88 8.21
CA SER A 128 -7.33 -16.73 7.61
C SER A 128 -5.91 -17.07 7.19
N MET A 129 -5.18 -17.86 7.98
CA MET A 129 -3.86 -18.36 7.60
C MET A 129 -3.90 -19.17 6.31
N VAL A 130 -4.79 -20.18 6.25
CA VAL A 130 -4.92 -21.03 5.07
C VAL A 130 -5.33 -20.22 3.83
N VAL A 131 -6.33 -19.35 3.97
CA VAL A 131 -6.78 -18.46 2.87
C VAL A 131 -5.64 -17.55 2.42
N GLY A 132 -4.89 -16.96 3.34
CA GLY A 132 -3.74 -16.11 3.02
C GLY A 132 -2.66 -16.86 2.25
N LEU A 133 -2.28 -18.06 2.70
CA LEU A 133 -1.30 -18.89 1.99
C LEU A 133 -1.79 -19.36 0.61
N VAL A 134 -3.05 -19.77 0.50
CA VAL A 134 -3.65 -20.14 -0.78
C VAL A 134 -3.66 -18.97 -1.76
N LEU A 135 -4.01 -17.77 -1.30
CA LEU A 135 -3.97 -16.56 -2.14
C LEU A 135 -2.55 -16.20 -2.58
N LEU A 136 -1.53 -16.39 -1.73
CA LEU A 136 -0.13 -16.22 -2.13
C LEU A 136 0.30 -17.24 -3.19
N LEU A 137 -0.13 -18.48 -3.06
CA LEU A 137 0.24 -19.56 -3.99
C LEU A 137 -0.53 -19.49 -5.31
N ALA A 138 -1.73 -18.89 -5.33
CA ALA A 138 -2.62 -18.88 -6.48
C ALA A 138 -1.98 -18.41 -7.80
N PRO A 139 -1.14 -17.36 -7.85
CA PRO A 139 -0.47 -16.94 -9.08
C PRO A 139 0.57 -17.94 -9.58
N MET A 140 1.06 -18.85 -8.74
CA MET A 140 2.04 -19.86 -9.13
C MET A 140 1.40 -21.08 -9.78
N LEU A 141 0.07 -21.25 -9.66
CA LEU A 141 -0.63 -22.36 -10.28
C LEU A 141 -0.57 -22.25 -11.81
N PRO A 142 -0.33 -23.38 -12.51
CA PRO A 142 -0.38 -23.42 -13.97
C PRO A 142 -1.79 -23.01 -14.44
N PHE A 143 -1.87 -22.30 -15.57
CA PHE A 143 -3.10 -21.78 -16.21
C PHE A 143 -3.84 -20.64 -15.46
N VAL A 144 -3.48 -20.34 -14.21
CA VAL A 144 -4.11 -19.27 -13.41
C VAL A 144 -3.24 -18.02 -13.37
N GLY A 145 -1.96 -18.19 -13.10
CA GLY A 145 -1.00 -17.10 -12.97
C GLY A 145 -0.47 -16.59 -14.31
N GLN A 146 -0.25 -15.29 -14.36
CA GLN A 146 0.38 -14.60 -15.48
C GLN A 146 1.72 -14.01 -15.03
N GLU A 147 2.75 -14.23 -15.84
CA GLU A 147 4.05 -13.60 -15.65
C GLU A 147 4.06 -12.22 -16.31
N VAL A 148 4.42 -11.20 -15.54
CA VAL A 148 4.54 -9.84 -16.01
C VAL A 148 5.87 -9.28 -15.49
N ASN A 149 6.72 -8.80 -16.39
CA ASN A 149 8.04 -8.25 -16.06
C ASN A 149 8.93 -9.21 -15.22
N GLY A 150 8.85 -10.52 -15.48
CA GLY A 150 9.63 -11.53 -14.76
C GLY A 150 9.09 -11.91 -13.37
N ALA A 151 7.98 -11.34 -12.94
CA ALA A 151 7.30 -11.69 -11.69
C ALA A 151 5.97 -12.39 -11.94
N ARG A 152 5.74 -13.50 -11.23
CA ARG A 152 4.52 -14.30 -11.37
C ARG A 152 3.58 -14.08 -10.19
N ILE A 153 3.00 -12.86 -10.12
CA ILE A 153 2.18 -12.37 -9.01
C ILE A 153 0.75 -12.02 -9.41
N TRP A 154 0.43 -12.07 -10.70
CA TRP A 154 -0.83 -11.62 -11.25
C TRP A 154 -1.72 -12.79 -11.70
N ILE A 155 -3.03 -12.60 -11.54
CA ILE A 155 -4.08 -13.43 -12.13
C ILE A 155 -4.86 -12.56 -13.11
N ARG A 156 -5.11 -13.06 -14.32
CA ARG A 156 -5.93 -12.35 -15.30
C ARG A 156 -7.40 -12.66 -15.08
N ILE A 157 -8.19 -11.61 -14.86
CA ILE A 157 -9.66 -11.71 -14.79
C ILE A 157 -10.23 -11.17 -16.11
N PRO A 158 -10.93 -11.99 -16.90
CA PRO A 158 -11.56 -11.53 -18.14
C PRO A 158 -12.48 -10.33 -17.87
N GLY A 159 -12.33 -9.25 -18.65
CA GLY A 159 -13.12 -8.02 -18.53
C GLY A 159 -12.67 -7.03 -17.44
N LEU A 160 -11.95 -7.47 -16.40
CA LEU A 160 -11.49 -6.61 -15.30
C LEU A 160 -9.98 -6.33 -15.33
N GLY A 161 -9.22 -7.10 -16.12
CA GLY A 161 -7.77 -6.94 -16.23
C GLY A 161 -6.98 -7.85 -15.27
N GLN A 162 -5.92 -7.31 -14.67
CA GLN A 162 -5.02 -8.06 -13.80
C GLN A 162 -5.41 -7.84 -12.33
N PHE A 163 -5.36 -8.90 -11.54
CA PHE A 163 -5.64 -8.93 -10.12
C PHE A 163 -4.44 -9.55 -9.39
N GLN A 164 -4.00 -8.92 -8.30
CA GLN A 164 -2.90 -9.42 -7.47
C GLN A 164 -3.46 -10.03 -6.17
N PRO A 165 -3.57 -11.34 -6.04
CA PRO A 165 -4.11 -11.99 -4.83
C PRO A 165 -3.26 -11.74 -3.59
N GLY A 166 -1.96 -11.48 -3.75
CA GLY A 166 -1.03 -11.14 -2.68
C GLY A 166 -1.47 -9.97 -1.83
N GLU A 167 -2.18 -8.98 -2.40
CA GLU A 167 -2.72 -7.83 -1.65
C GLU A 167 -3.76 -8.28 -0.59
N PHE A 168 -4.63 -9.22 -0.95
CA PHE A 168 -5.60 -9.79 -0.02
C PHE A 168 -4.95 -10.78 0.94
N ALA A 169 -3.97 -11.55 0.46
CA ALA A 169 -3.21 -12.48 1.29
C ALA A 169 -2.58 -11.77 2.51
N LYS A 170 -2.03 -10.58 2.31
CA LYS A 170 -1.45 -9.77 3.39
C LYS A 170 -2.47 -9.44 4.49
N LEU A 171 -3.71 -9.10 4.12
CA LEU A 171 -4.76 -8.84 5.10
C LEU A 171 -5.13 -10.08 5.89
N PHE A 172 -5.32 -11.23 5.22
CA PHE A 172 -5.63 -12.49 5.88
C PHE A 172 -4.51 -12.96 6.81
N LEU A 173 -3.26 -12.82 6.38
CA LEU A 173 -2.11 -13.16 7.21
C LEU A 173 -1.94 -12.18 8.38
N ALA A 174 -2.25 -10.89 8.20
CA ALA A 174 -2.30 -9.92 9.31
C ALA A 174 -3.38 -10.29 10.33
N PHE A 175 -4.54 -10.80 9.90
CA PHE A 175 -5.58 -11.31 10.82
C PHE A 175 -5.09 -12.52 11.60
N PHE A 176 -4.43 -13.46 10.94
CA PHE A 176 -3.83 -14.62 11.62
C PHE A 176 -2.76 -14.16 12.62
N PHE A 177 -1.82 -13.32 12.22
CA PHE A 177 -0.75 -12.86 13.10
C PHE A 177 -1.30 -12.08 14.30
N ALA A 178 -2.28 -11.20 14.09
CA ALA A 178 -2.93 -10.47 15.19
C ALA A 178 -3.59 -11.41 16.21
N ALA A 179 -4.32 -12.42 15.74
CA ALA A 179 -4.99 -13.38 16.60
C ALA A 179 -3.98 -14.26 17.35
N TYR A 180 -3.01 -14.83 16.63
CA TYR A 180 -2.00 -15.70 17.22
C TYR A 180 -1.13 -14.96 18.25
N LEU A 181 -0.65 -13.76 17.92
CA LEU A 181 0.15 -12.96 18.84
C LEU A 181 -0.64 -12.52 20.07
N PHE A 182 -1.92 -12.24 19.92
CA PHE A 182 -2.79 -11.92 21.05
C PHE A 182 -2.97 -13.13 21.98
N ASP A 183 -3.22 -14.32 21.44
CA ASP A 183 -3.45 -15.54 22.21
C ASP A 183 -2.19 -16.02 22.97
N HIS A 184 -1.01 -15.76 22.41
CA HIS A 184 0.29 -16.19 22.97
C HIS A 184 1.11 -15.05 23.59
N ARG A 185 0.53 -13.84 23.72
CA ARG A 185 1.26 -12.64 24.17
C ARG A 185 1.98 -12.82 25.51
N ASP A 186 1.34 -13.51 26.48
CA ASP A 186 1.89 -13.69 27.82
C ASP A 186 3.10 -14.63 27.78
N GLN A 187 3.08 -15.66 26.92
CA GLN A 187 4.20 -16.56 26.69
C GLN A 187 5.36 -15.85 25.98
N LEU A 188 5.04 -15.00 24.98
CA LEU A 188 6.00 -14.20 24.24
C LEU A 188 6.59 -13.04 25.08
N ALA A 189 5.83 -12.57 26.07
CA ALA A 189 6.26 -11.58 27.03
C ALA A 189 7.16 -12.15 28.13
N VAL A 190 7.06 -13.45 28.48
CA VAL A 190 7.96 -14.12 29.42
C VAL A 190 9.31 -14.32 28.74
N GLY A 191 10.30 -13.54 29.15
CA GLY A 191 11.65 -13.58 28.53
C GLY A 191 12.36 -14.91 28.69
N GLY A 192 13.03 -15.34 27.65
CA GLY A 192 14.07 -16.36 27.68
C GLY A 192 15.40 -15.83 28.28
N LYS A 193 16.52 -16.41 27.87
CA LYS A 193 17.87 -16.01 28.33
C LYS A 193 18.18 -14.55 27.97
N LYS A 194 18.75 -13.79 28.91
CA LYS A 194 19.36 -12.49 28.63
C LYS A 194 20.67 -12.71 27.89
N MET A 195 20.83 -12.19 26.70
CA MET A 195 22.05 -12.19 25.92
C MET A 195 22.35 -10.77 25.46
N LEU A 196 23.54 -10.25 25.73
CA LEU A 196 23.97 -8.89 25.40
C LEU A 196 22.99 -7.78 25.88
N GLY A 197 22.36 -7.95 27.05
CA GLY A 197 21.37 -6.98 27.57
C GLY A 197 19.98 -7.07 26.95
N LEU A 198 19.81 -7.90 25.91
CA LEU A 198 18.54 -8.16 25.24
C LEU A 198 17.90 -9.43 25.81
N GLN A 199 16.63 -9.35 26.19
CA GLN A 199 15.87 -10.54 26.53
C GLN A 199 15.37 -11.21 25.26
N LEU A 200 15.96 -12.35 24.91
CA LEU A 200 15.53 -13.15 23.77
C LEU A 200 14.24 -13.92 24.10
N PRO A 201 13.27 -13.98 23.19
CA PRO A 201 12.09 -14.81 23.37
C PRO A 201 12.42 -16.30 23.26
N ARG A 202 11.55 -17.15 23.76
CA ARG A 202 11.67 -18.60 23.58
C ARG A 202 11.22 -18.97 22.17
N ILE A 203 12.10 -19.52 21.37
CA ILE A 203 11.85 -19.88 19.95
C ILE A 203 10.66 -20.86 19.81
N LYS A 204 10.48 -21.77 20.78
CA LYS A 204 9.39 -22.75 20.75
C LYS A 204 7.97 -22.13 20.78
N ASP A 205 7.83 -20.97 21.41
CA ASP A 205 6.54 -20.30 21.54
C ASP A 205 6.21 -19.48 20.25
N LEU A 206 7.17 -19.30 19.38
CA LEU A 206 7.06 -18.66 18.07
C LEU A 206 6.90 -19.66 16.92
N GLY A 207 7.03 -20.96 17.18
CA GLY A 207 7.09 -22.00 16.15
C GLY A 207 6.07 -21.84 15.02
N PRO A 208 4.76 -21.87 15.29
CA PRO A 208 3.75 -21.78 14.22
C PRO A 208 3.81 -20.47 13.44
N ILE A 209 4.05 -19.33 14.10
CA ILE A 209 4.08 -18.03 13.44
C ILE A 209 5.35 -17.88 12.56
N ILE A 210 6.48 -18.41 13.02
CA ILE A 210 7.71 -18.44 12.23
C ILE A 210 7.56 -19.34 11.01
N VAL A 211 6.94 -20.51 11.15
CA VAL A 211 6.69 -21.42 10.03
C VAL A 211 5.83 -20.75 8.96
N VAL A 212 4.72 -20.12 9.33
CA VAL A 212 3.85 -19.41 8.39
C VAL A 212 4.58 -18.23 7.76
N TRP A 213 5.36 -17.51 8.55
CA TRP A 213 6.16 -16.40 8.05
C TRP A 213 7.22 -16.86 7.03
N ILE A 214 8.01 -17.90 7.34
CA ILE A 214 9.01 -18.47 6.43
C ILE A 214 8.35 -19.02 5.17
N ALA A 215 7.20 -19.71 5.30
CA ALA A 215 6.45 -20.21 4.15
C ALA A 215 6.00 -19.05 3.24
N SER A 216 5.44 -17.98 3.82
CA SER A 216 5.01 -16.80 3.07
C SER A 216 6.17 -16.11 2.38
N MET A 217 7.31 -15.93 3.07
CA MET A 217 8.52 -15.35 2.50
C MET A 217 9.08 -16.21 1.38
N GLY A 218 9.11 -17.54 1.56
CA GLY A 218 9.55 -18.48 0.54
C GLY A 218 8.73 -18.36 -0.76
N VAL A 219 7.41 -18.29 -0.64
CA VAL A 219 6.52 -18.09 -1.81
C VAL A 219 6.80 -16.75 -2.50
N LEU A 220 6.93 -15.65 -1.77
CA LEU A 220 7.20 -14.32 -2.32
C LEU A 220 8.57 -14.26 -3.02
N ILE A 221 9.59 -14.93 -2.47
CA ILE A 221 10.90 -15.04 -3.10
C ILE A 221 10.81 -15.84 -4.41
N MET A 222 10.08 -16.96 -4.43
CA MET A 222 9.84 -17.76 -5.64
C MET A 222 9.06 -16.99 -6.70
N GLN A 223 8.23 -16.04 -6.30
CA GLN A 223 7.50 -15.13 -7.20
C GLN A 223 8.35 -13.97 -7.74
N HIS A 224 9.61 -13.88 -7.32
CA HIS A 224 10.52 -12.75 -7.62
C HIS A 224 10.01 -11.39 -7.13
N ASP A 225 9.17 -11.39 -6.07
CA ASP A 225 8.61 -10.16 -5.45
C ASP A 225 9.31 -9.86 -4.13
N LEU A 226 10.53 -9.32 -4.23
CA LEU A 226 11.33 -8.98 -3.06
C LEU A 226 10.81 -7.74 -2.33
N GLY A 227 10.19 -6.79 -3.05
CA GLY A 227 9.58 -5.60 -2.45
C GLY A 227 8.45 -5.97 -1.50
N THR A 228 7.48 -6.75 -1.97
CA THR A 228 6.39 -7.25 -1.11
C THR A 228 6.92 -8.13 0.03
N SER A 229 7.99 -8.91 -0.19
CA SER A 229 8.64 -9.70 0.86
C SER A 229 9.15 -8.82 2.00
N LEU A 230 9.82 -7.72 1.66
CA LEU A 230 10.35 -6.77 2.63
C LEU A 230 9.25 -6.11 3.46
N MET A 231 8.17 -5.65 2.79
CA MET A 231 7.03 -5.05 3.47
C MET A 231 6.34 -6.04 4.42
N PHE A 232 6.20 -7.29 3.98
CA PHE A 232 5.60 -8.33 4.78
C PHE A 232 6.44 -8.67 6.02
N PHE A 233 7.77 -8.70 5.85
CA PHE A 233 8.72 -8.83 6.94
C PHE A 233 8.58 -7.69 7.95
N ALA A 234 8.58 -6.46 7.49
CA ALA A 234 8.50 -5.29 8.35
C ALA A 234 7.15 -5.19 9.09
N MET A 235 6.04 -5.54 8.43
CA MET A 235 4.73 -5.67 9.08
C MET A 235 4.77 -6.70 10.21
N PHE A 236 5.38 -7.86 9.97
CA PHE A 236 5.51 -8.92 10.97
C PHE A 236 6.32 -8.45 12.19
N VAL A 237 7.48 -7.80 11.97
CA VAL A 237 8.32 -7.25 13.06
C VAL A 237 7.58 -6.17 13.85
N ALA A 238 6.84 -5.29 13.17
CA ALA A 238 6.03 -4.25 13.81
C ALA A 238 4.91 -4.85 14.68
N MET A 239 4.25 -5.90 14.20
CA MET A 239 3.22 -6.61 14.97
C MET A 239 3.81 -7.34 16.18
N LEU A 240 4.97 -7.98 16.06
CA LEU A 240 5.68 -8.60 17.19
C LEU A 240 6.07 -7.56 18.24
N TYR A 241 6.56 -6.40 17.81
CA TYR A 241 6.88 -5.31 18.73
C TYR A 241 5.61 -4.80 19.44
N THR A 242 4.52 -4.58 18.71
CA THR A 242 3.26 -4.11 19.26
C THR A 242 2.65 -5.10 20.26
N ALA A 243 2.77 -6.41 19.99
CA ALA A 243 2.27 -7.47 20.85
C ALA A 243 3.05 -7.60 22.17
N THR A 244 4.38 -7.45 22.11
CA THR A 244 5.27 -7.75 23.22
C THR A 244 5.81 -6.54 23.96
N GLY A 245 5.79 -5.34 23.33
CA GLY A 245 6.38 -4.11 23.84
C GLY A 245 7.93 -4.13 23.90
N ARG A 246 8.59 -5.15 23.31
CA ARG A 246 10.04 -5.36 23.43
C ARG A 246 10.79 -4.82 22.22
N LYS A 247 11.66 -3.84 22.47
CA LYS A 247 12.56 -3.26 21.44
C LYS A 247 13.53 -4.30 20.83
N SER A 248 13.79 -5.41 21.53
CA SER A 248 14.62 -6.51 21.00
C SER A 248 14.12 -7.07 19.68
N TRP A 249 12.79 -7.09 19.42
CA TRP A 249 12.25 -7.55 18.16
C TRP A 249 12.61 -6.64 16.98
N ILE A 250 12.64 -5.33 17.21
CA ILE A 250 13.07 -4.37 16.19
C ILE A 250 14.54 -4.58 15.85
N ILE A 251 15.39 -4.75 16.88
CA ILE A 251 16.84 -4.95 16.70
C ILE A 251 17.13 -6.27 15.98
N ILE A 252 16.47 -7.37 16.40
CA ILE A 252 16.58 -8.67 15.74
C ILE A 252 16.10 -8.58 14.30
N GLY A 253 14.97 -7.89 14.07
CA GLY A 253 14.42 -7.64 12.72
C GLY A 253 15.42 -6.88 11.84
N LEU A 254 16.01 -5.79 12.33
CA LEU A 254 17.00 -5.01 11.57
C LEU A 254 18.26 -5.84 11.23
N ILE A 255 18.75 -6.63 12.18
CA ILE A 255 19.89 -7.53 11.95
C ILE A 255 19.52 -8.61 10.91
N ALA A 256 18.36 -9.23 11.06
CA ALA A 256 17.89 -10.26 10.12
C ALA A 256 17.66 -9.67 8.71
N PHE A 257 17.12 -8.44 8.63
CA PHE A 257 16.98 -7.71 7.37
C PHE A 257 18.35 -7.44 6.73
N ALA A 258 19.30 -6.88 7.47
CA ALA A 258 20.64 -6.58 6.94
C ALA A 258 21.35 -7.86 6.45
N ALA A 259 21.29 -8.94 7.23
CA ALA A 259 21.86 -10.23 6.83
C ALA A 259 21.14 -10.79 5.58
N GLY A 260 19.80 -10.74 5.55
CA GLY A 260 19.00 -11.18 4.40
C GLY A 260 19.28 -10.36 3.14
N ALA A 261 19.44 -9.05 3.26
CA ALA A 261 19.76 -8.17 2.12
C ALA A 261 21.15 -8.48 1.54
N VAL A 262 22.16 -8.68 2.38
CA VAL A 262 23.52 -9.07 1.94
C VAL A 262 23.48 -10.43 1.25
N LEU A 263 22.80 -11.43 1.83
CA LEU A 263 22.66 -12.75 1.22
C LEU A 263 21.90 -12.68 -0.11
N ALA A 264 20.81 -11.92 -0.17
CA ALA A 264 20.02 -11.77 -1.38
C ALA A 264 20.83 -11.08 -2.51
N ALA A 265 21.61 -10.04 -2.18
CA ALA A 265 22.48 -9.37 -3.15
C ALA A 265 23.58 -10.29 -3.70
N GLY A 266 24.07 -11.23 -2.88
CA GLY A 266 25.05 -12.23 -3.33
C GLY A 266 24.46 -13.41 -4.10
N MET A 267 23.22 -13.80 -3.80
CA MET A 267 22.58 -14.97 -4.41
C MET A 267 21.80 -14.64 -5.69
N PHE A 268 21.19 -13.45 -5.76
CA PHE A 268 20.30 -13.03 -6.85
C PHE A 268 20.94 -11.88 -7.63
N SER A 269 21.35 -12.14 -8.87
CA SER A 269 21.98 -11.12 -9.73
C SER A 269 21.14 -9.87 -9.93
N HIS A 270 19.82 -9.99 -10.03
CA HIS A 270 18.92 -8.85 -10.16
C HIS A 270 18.87 -7.95 -8.91
N VAL A 271 19.14 -8.49 -7.72
CA VAL A 271 19.24 -7.70 -6.48
C VAL A 271 20.53 -6.93 -6.46
N GLY A 272 21.66 -7.57 -6.78
CA GLY A 272 22.95 -6.90 -6.91
C GLY A 272 22.91 -5.75 -7.92
N GLN A 273 22.30 -5.98 -9.10
CA GLN A 273 22.13 -4.94 -10.12
C GLN A 273 21.33 -3.74 -9.62
N ARG A 274 20.26 -3.95 -8.84
CA ARG A 274 19.48 -2.85 -8.23
C ARG A 274 20.28 -2.06 -7.21
N VAL A 275 21.12 -2.75 -6.41
CA VAL A 275 22.03 -2.09 -5.45
C VAL A 275 23.06 -1.24 -6.19
N ASP A 276 23.69 -1.77 -7.26
CA ASP A 276 24.64 -1.04 -8.09
C ASP A 276 24.00 0.17 -8.76
N ALA A 277 22.80 0.00 -9.34
CA ALA A 277 22.05 1.10 -9.96
C ALA A 277 21.67 2.18 -8.94
N TRP A 278 21.40 1.83 -7.69
CA TRP A 278 21.11 2.77 -6.62
C TRP A 278 22.33 3.51 -6.11
N LEU A 279 23.49 2.81 -5.96
CA LEU A 279 24.73 3.41 -5.49
C LEU A 279 25.40 4.31 -6.53
N HIS A 280 25.30 3.95 -7.83
CA HIS A 280 25.96 4.64 -8.93
C HIS A 280 25.00 5.02 -10.06
N PRO A 281 23.88 5.73 -9.77
CA PRO A 281 22.78 5.92 -10.73
C PRO A 281 23.21 6.71 -11.98
N PHE A 282 24.16 7.63 -11.88
CA PHE A 282 24.61 8.50 -12.96
C PHE A 282 25.85 7.99 -13.72
N SER A 283 26.35 6.79 -13.40
CA SER A 283 27.45 6.22 -14.19
C SER A 283 26.95 5.78 -15.56
N ASN A 284 27.73 6.06 -16.62
CA ASN A 284 27.35 5.70 -18.00
C ASN A 284 27.13 4.19 -18.16
N GLU A 285 27.86 3.37 -17.40
CA GLU A 285 27.74 1.92 -17.42
C GLU A 285 26.38 1.48 -16.87
N GLN A 286 25.96 2.01 -15.70
CA GLN A 286 24.67 1.66 -15.09
C GLN A 286 23.50 2.27 -15.82
N TYR A 287 23.65 3.50 -16.34
CA TYR A 287 22.59 4.19 -17.07
C TYR A 287 22.18 3.45 -18.35
N ASN A 288 23.16 2.96 -19.11
CA ASN A 288 22.92 2.26 -20.39
C ASN A 288 22.73 0.74 -20.25
N LYS A 289 22.82 0.20 -19.04
CA LYS A 289 22.69 -1.23 -18.81
C LYS A 289 21.23 -1.68 -18.95
N THR A 290 20.98 -2.63 -19.82
CA THR A 290 19.67 -3.26 -20.03
C THR A 290 19.80 -4.79 -19.99
N PRO A 291 19.02 -5.51 -19.19
CA PRO A 291 18.12 -5.06 -18.12
C PRO A 291 18.84 -4.71 -16.81
N GLY A 292 18.15 -4.03 -15.90
CA GLY A 292 18.61 -3.81 -14.51
C GLY A 292 19.48 -2.58 -14.29
N GLY A 293 19.56 -1.67 -15.27
CA GLY A 293 20.27 -0.41 -15.15
C GLY A 293 19.49 0.70 -14.40
N SER A 294 20.14 1.87 -14.30
CA SER A 294 19.62 3.02 -13.53
C SER A 294 18.73 3.97 -14.34
N TRP A 295 18.48 3.72 -15.62
CA TRP A 295 17.66 4.57 -16.51
C TRP A 295 16.35 5.02 -15.85
N GLN A 296 15.60 4.05 -15.34
CA GLN A 296 14.31 4.29 -14.70
C GLN A 296 14.42 5.21 -13.48
N LEU A 297 15.41 4.98 -12.62
CA LEU A 297 15.67 5.79 -11.43
C LEU A 297 16.05 7.21 -11.81
N VAL A 298 16.96 7.36 -12.78
CA VAL A 298 17.47 8.67 -13.24
C VAL A 298 16.36 9.49 -13.88
N THR A 299 15.53 8.89 -14.76
CA THR A 299 14.40 9.59 -15.39
C THR A 299 13.36 10.02 -14.34
N GLY A 300 13.12 9.20 -13.30
CA GLY A 300 12.26 9.57 -12.18
C GLY A 300 12.82 10.74 -11.36
N ILE A 301 14.13 10.76 -11.08
CA ILE A 301 14.79 11.87 -10.38
C ILE A 301 14.70 13.16 -11.20
N PHE A 302 14.92 13.09 -12.52
CA PHE A 302 14.79 14.26 -13.39
C PHE A 302 13.35 14.77 -13.48
N GLY A 303 12.35 13.86 -13.54
CA GLY A 303 10.94 14.25 -13.45
C GLY A 303 10.63 15.04 -12.17
N LEU A 304 11.06 14.52 -11.00
CA LEU A 304 10.92 15.26 -9.73
C LEU A 304 11.63 16.61 -9.74
N ALA A 305 12.86 16.66 -10.27
CA ALA A 305 13.66 17.87 -10.29
C ALA A 305 13.09 18.96 -11.22
N SER A 306 12.49 18.57 -12.35
CA SER A 306 11.90 19.50 -13.31
C SER A 306 10.71 20.27 -12.75
N GLY A 307 9.97 19.69 -11.78
CA GLY A 307 8.83 20.34 -11.13
C GLY A 307 9.21 21.49 -10.19
N GLY A 308 10.43 21.53 -9.68
CA GLY A 308 10.86 22.57 -8.74
C GLY A 308 9.95 22.67 -7.50
N MET A 309 9.71 23.90 -7.01
CA MET A 309 8.89 24.11 -5.80
C MET A 309 7.39 24.03 -6.06
N LEU A 310 6.90 24.60 -7.17
CA LEU A 310 5.46 24.79 -7.43
C LEU A 310 4.91 23.87 -8.53
N GLY A 311 5.77 23.12 -9.20
CA GLY A 311 5.42 22.29 -10.34
C GLY A 311 5.34 23.05 -11.65
N THR A 312 5.38 22.30 -12.75
CA THR A 312 5.13 22.83 -14.10
C THR A 312 3.66 23.20 -14.32
N GLY A 313 2.77 22.67 -13.48
CA GLY A 313 1.31 22.79 -13.53
C GLY A 313 0.64 21.54 -14.09
N LEU A 314 -0.56 21.23 -13.57
CA LEU A 314 -1.34 20.08 -14.01
C LEU A 314 -1.55 20.09 -15.53
N GLY A 315 -1.17 19.00 -16.18
CA GLY A 315 -1.26 18.84 -17.63
C GLY A 315 -0.14 19.51 -18.44
N GLN A 316 0.87 20.09 -17.81
CA GLN A 316 1.98 20.78 -18.50
C GLN A 316 3.34 20.06 -18.39
N GLY A 317 3.39 18.96 -17.61
CA GLY A 317 4.56 18.10 -17.53
C GLY A 317 4.67 17.14 -18.73
N HIS A 318 5.74 16.36 -18.73
CA HIS A 318 6.01 15.30 -19.71
C HIS A 318 6.16 13.93 -19.03
N PRO A 319 5.13 13.43 -18.34
CA PRO A 319 5.21 12.20 -17.55
C PRO A 319 5.55 10.96 -18.40
N SER A 320 5.30 10.98 -19.72
CA SER A 320 5.70 9.92 -20.65
C SER A 320 7.21 9.70 -20.76
N LEU A 321 8.03 10.68 -20.36
CA LEU A 321 9.49 10.53 -20.31
C LEU A 321 9.95 9.66 -19.13
N VAL A 322 9.11 9.49 -18.12
CA VAL A 322 9.42 8.67 -16.95
C VAL A 322 8.90 7.25 -17.17
N THR A 323 9.77 6.26 -17.09
CA THR A 323 9.40 4.85 -17.25
C THR A 323 8.49 4.41 -16.10
N PHE A 324 7.37 3.72 -16.38
CA PHE A 324 6.35 3.32 -15.41
C PHE A 324 5.75 4.49 -14.62
N ALA A 325 5.59 5.63 -15.26
CA ALA A 325 5.00 6.85 -14.71
C ALA A 325 3.58 6.64 -14.12
N ASN A 326 2.83 5.67 -14.67
CA ASN A 326 1.46 5.34 -14.23
C ASN A 326 1.41 4.35 -13.06
N SER A 327 2.54 3.85 -12.58
CA SER A 327 2.63 2.84 -11.51
C SER A 327 3.75 3.17 -10.52
N ASP A 328 4.94 2.59 -10.70
CA ASP A 328 6.04 2.65 -9.73
C ASP A 328 6.61 4.07 -9.56
N PHE A 329 6.61 4.88 -10.63
CA PHE A 329 7.12 6.26 -10.64
C PHE A 329 6.03 7.33 -10.75
N ILE A 330 4.79 7.01 -10.37
CA ILE A 330 3.69 8.00 -10.36
C ILE A 330 4.01 9.21 -9.48
N TYR A 331 4.76 9.01 -8.40
CA TYR A 331 5.19 10.08 -7.51
C TYR A 331 6.14 11.06 -8.20
N ALA A 332 7.00 10.59 -9.10
CA ALA A 332 7.87 11.44 -9.92
C ALA A 332 7.06 12.30 -10.89
N SER A 333 6.05 11.71 -11.56
CA SER A 333 5.15 12.43 -12.46
C SER A 333 4.29 13.46 -11.72
N LEU A 334 3.80 13.12 -10.54
CA LEU A 334 3.10 14.07 -9.67
C LEU A 334 4.04 15.21 -9.22
N GLY A 335 5.31 14.90 -8.94
CA GLY A 335 6.30 15.87 -8.55
C GLY A 335 6.66 16.84 -9.68
N GLU A 336 6.71 16.39 -10.92
CA GLU A 336 6.89 17.25 -12.08
C GLU A 336 5.75 18.27 -12.22
N GLU A 337 4.49 17.81 -12.15
CA GLU A 337 3.34 18.69 -12.39
C GLU A 337 2.91 19.52 -11.16
N LEU A 338 3.02 18.95 -9.94
CA LEU A 338 2.60 19.61 -8.70
C LEU A 338 3.75 20.24 -7.89
N GLY A 339 4.99 19.93 -8.24
CA GLY A 339 6.18 20.39 -7.53
C GLY A 339 6.37 19.80 -6.15
N LEU A 340 7.40 20.26 -5.45
CA LEU A 340 7.74 19.81 -4.10
C LEU A 340 6.57 20.04 -3.12
N MET A 341 5.85 21.15 -3.23
CA MET A 341 4.70 21.45 -2.36
C MET A 341 3.58 20.43 -2.54
N GLY A 342 3.29 20.03 -3.79
CA GLY A 342 2.26 19.03 -4.08
C GLY A 342 2.63 17.64 -3.55
N VAL A 343 3.86 17.19 -3.78
CA VAL A 343 4.29 15.86 -3.28
C VAL A 343 4.38 15.81 -1.76
N LEU A 344 4.79 16.91 -1.09
CA LEU A 344 4.72 17.01 0.36
C LEU A 344 3.27 16.98 0.88
N ALA A 345 2.33 17.63 0.19
CA ALA A 345 0.91 17.55 0.54
C ALA A 345 0.38 16.11 0.43
N ILE A 346 0.75 15.38 -0.62
CA ILE A 346 0.41 13.95 -0.78
C ILE A 346 0.99 13.13 0.38
N LEU A 347 2.26 13.33 0.72
CA LEU A 347 2.89 12.67 1.86
C LEU A 347 2.16 12.96 3.17
N MET A 348 1.76 14.22 3.39
CA MET A 348 0.99 14.61 4.57
C MET A 348 -0.38 13.93 4.65
N LEU A 349 -1.06 13.68 3.51
CA LEU A 349 -2.31 12.91 3.50
C LEU A 349 -2.08 11.46 3.94
N TYR A 350 -1.02 10.81 3.50
CA TYR A 350 -0.63 9.48 3.99
C TYR A 350 -0.33 9.49 5.49
N LEU A 351 0.45 10.46 5.96
CA LEU A 351 0.76 10.60 7.39
C LEU A 351 -0.49 10.83 8.25
N LEU A 352 -1.49 11.57 7.75
CA LEU A 352 -2.77 11.76 8.43
C LEU A 352 -3.57 10.46 8.54
N ILE A 353 -3.58 9.63 7.50
CA ILE A 353 -4.22 8.30 7.54
C ILE A 353 -3.53 7.42 8.58
N ILE A 354 -2.20 7.34 8.53
CA ILE A 354 -1.38 6.53 9.42
C ILE A 354 -1.56 6.98 10.87
N ALA A 355 -1.44 8.28 11.14
CA ALA A 355 -1.63 8.86 12.47
C ALA A 355 -3.05 8.57 13.00
N SER A 356 -4.07 8.72 12.17
CA SER A 356 -5.46 8.39 12.53
C SER A 356 -5.63 6.91 12.87
N GLY A 357 -4.98 6.02 12.12
CA GLY A 357 -4.96 4.59 12.38
C GLY A 357 -4.29 4.25 13.71
N PHE A 358 -3.10 4.79 13.97
CA PHE A 358 -2.39 4.58 15.25
C PHE A 358 -3.14 5.16 16.44
N ILE A 359 -3.70 6.38 16.33
CA ILE A 359 -4.53 6.97 17.39
C ILE A 359 -5.73 6.07 17.69
N THR A 360 -6.36 5.51 16.67
CA THR A 360 -7.46 4.57 16.83
C THR A 360 -6.99 3.30 17.53
N ALA A 361 -5.89 2.70 17.10
CA ALA A 361 -5.30 1.51 17.71
C ALA A 361 -4.95 1.73 19.19
N MET A 362 -4.41 2.90 19.56
CA MET A 362 -4.09 3.23 20.94
C MET A 362 -5.33 3.39 21.84
N LYS A 363 -6.44 3.85 21.30
CA LYS A 363 -7.71 4.02 22.03
C LYS A 363 -8.46 2.70 22.28
N ILE A 364 -8.18 1.67 21.49
CA ILE A 364 -8.80 0.35 21.64
C ILE A 364 -8.26 -0.31 22.93
N LYS A 365 -9.17 -0.71 23.84
CA LYS A 365 -8.80 -1.41 25.07
C LYS A 365 -8.48 -2.88 24.83
N ASP A 366 -9.07 -3.49 23.82
CA ASP A 366 -8.86 -4.87 23.44
C ASP A 366 -7.52 -5.08 22.73
N GLY A 367 -6.70 -5.99 23.24
CA GLY A 367 -5.37 -6.27 22.71
C GLY A 367 -5.38 -6.83 21.29
N PHE A 368 -6.39 -7.67 20.94
CA PHE A 368 -6.55 -8.15 19.57
C PHE A 368 -6.84 -7.01 18.59
N GLY A 369 -7.77 -6.13 18.96
CA GLY A 369 -8.09 -4.96 18.13
C GLY A 369 -6.90 -4.03 17.92
N LYS A 370 -6.03 -3.84 18.93
CA LYS A 370 -4.78 -3.09 18.77
C LYS A 370 -3.86 -3.71 17.73
N LEU A 371 -3.64 -5.01 17.82
CA LEU A 371 -2.78 -5.73 16.86
C LEU A 371 -3.37 -5.74 15.46
N LEU A 372 -4.68 -5.95 15.37
CA LEU A 372 -5.41 -5.93 14.10
C LEU A 372 -5.31 -4.58 13.40
N ALA A 373 -5.41 -3.48 14.15
CA ALA A 373 -5.27 -2.14 13.58
C ALA A 373 -3.80 -1.80 13.24
N SER A 374 -2.83 -2.25 14.06
CA SER A 374 -1.41 -1.92 13.84
C SER A 374 -0.81 -2.59 12.60
N GLY A 375 -1.23 -3.80 12.23
CA GLY A 375 -0.72 -4.54 11.08
C GLY A 375 -0.94 -3.78 9.76
N PRO A 376 -2.18 -3.55 9.33
CA PRO A 376 -2.48 -2.79 8.12
C PRO A 376 -1.94 -1.36 8.13
N VAL A 377 -1.95 -0.68 9.28
CA VAL A 377 -1.41 0.70 9.41
C VAL A 377 0.10 0.71 9.20
N SER A 378 0.84 -0.25 9.78
CA SER A 378 2.28 -0.38 9.57
C SER A 378 2.60 -0.68 8.12
N TYR A 379 1.83 -1.55 7.47
CA TYR A 379 1.96 -1.84 6.04
C TYR A 379 1.72 -0.59 5.17
N THR A 380 0.67 0.16 5.44
CA THR A 380 0.37 1.41 4.71
C THR A 380 1.49 2.43 4.86
N HIS A 381 2.07 2.54 6.07
CA HIS A 381 3.21 3.41 6.33
C HIS A 381 4.43 3.04 5.47
N LEU A 382 4.78 1.77 5.42
CA LEU A 382 5.92 1.29 4.65
C LEU A 382 5.71 1.52 3.15
N ARG A 383 4.53 1.19 2.62
CA ARG A 383 4.23 1.37 1.20
C ARG A 383 4.23 2.85 0.77
N ALA A 384 3.85 3.77 1.65
CA ALA A 384 3.91 5.20 1.37
C ALA A 384 5.34 5.73 1.17
N HIS A 385 6.35 4.99 1.61
CA HIS A 385 7.76 5.33 1.43
C HIS A 385 8.43 4.58 0.25
N GLU A 386 7.74 3.62 -0.38
CA GLU A 386 8.26 2.91 -1.58
C GLU A 386 7.94 3.64 -2.89
N THR A 387 6.90 4.44 -2.92
CA THR A 387 6.51 5.30 -4.05
C THR A 387 7.13 6.68 -3.89
#